data_5f2cd7ab3c96e5579b538c7250094dbe
#
_entry.id   5f2cd7ab3c96e5579b538c7250094dbe
#
_cell.length_a   1.000
_cell.length_b   1.000
_cell.length_c   1.000
_cell.angle_alpha   90.00
_cell.angle_beta   90.00
_cell.angle_gamma   90.00
#
_symmetry.space_group_name_H-M   'P 1'
#
loop_
_entity.id
_entity.type
_entity.pdbx_description
1 polymer ?
#
loop_
_entity_poly.entity_id
_entity_poly.type
_entity_poly.pdbx_seq_one_letter_code
_entity_poly.pdbx_strand_id
1 'polypeptide(L)'
;MNCSRTAVKTEAEFRKLYQDAARGMELFYGVRITVPVKIQMVNAKRLHRSLGKTFVPTAKPDGRTLGVAIKRGNDYAILLENGSPRMSSLMTLVHEMTHIWQYLNWDMDAIRRKYGAEMELEIYEGMAKWSEIQYAYLMGETAEAKRAEICTRVRQDEYGRGFVKYLTRYPMSYATHLEGATPFEDKETPL
;
A
#
# COMPACT_ATOMS: atom_id res chain seq x y z
N MET A 1 -5.56 20.65 11.50
CA MET A 1 -6.44 19.46 11.76
C MET A 1 -5.91 18.72 12.96
N ASN A 2 -6.79 18.31 13.88
CA ASN A 2 -6.37 17.67 15.14
C ASN A 2 -6.17 16.16 14.88
N CYS A 3 -4.99 15.76 14.38
CA CYS A 3 -4.65 14.36 14.04
C CYS A 3 -4.86 13.37 15.20
N SER A 4 -4.86 13.86 16.45
CA SER A 4 -5.04 13.01 17.63
C SER A 4 -6.44 12.41 17.76
N ARG A 5 -7.49 13.04 17.16
CA ARG A 5 -8.87 12.55 17.20
C ARG A 5 -9.16 11.42 16.22
N THR A 6 -8.36 11.31 15.14
CA THR A 6 -8.56 10.32 14.08
C THR A 6 -7.51 9.23 14.09
N ALA A 7 -6.57 9.25 15.03
CA ALA A 7 -5.49 8.28 15.09
C ALA A 7 -5.99 6.88 15.48
N VAL A 8 -5.49 5.86 14.80
CA VAL A 8 -5.72 4.44 15.15
C VAL A 8 -4.83 4.10 16.34
N LYS A 9 -5.44 3.73 17.47
CA LYS A 9 -4.73 3.56 18.75
C LYS A 9 -4.87 2.17 19.35
N THR A 10 -5.88 1.42 18.96
CA THR A 10 -6.19 0.11 19.54
C THR A 10 -6.16 -1.00 18.49
N GLU A 11 -5.86 -2.22 18.94
CA GLU A 11 -5.92 -3.41 18.08
C GLU A 11 -7.32 -3.65 17.51
N ALA A 12 -8.37 -3.30 18.24
CA ALA A 12 -9.76 -3.42 17.78
C ALA A 12 -10.05 -2.46 16.60
N GLU A 13 -9.62 -1.19 16.72
CA GLU A 13 -9.71 -0.21 15.63
C GLU A 13 -8.92 -0.65 14.42
N PHE A 14 -7.73 -1.21 14.63
CA PHE A 14 -6.89 -1.72 13.57
C PHE A 14 -7.52 -2.92 12.86
N ARG A 15 -8.08 -3.89 13.60
CA ARG A 15 -8.80 -5.01 13.01
C ARG A 15 -9.98 -4.56 12.16
N LYS A 16 -10.76 -3.60 12.68
CA LYS A 16 -11.87 -3.01 11.92
C LYS A 16 -11.36 -2.34 10.64
N LEU A 17 -10.29 -1.56 10.73
CA LEU A 17 -9.71 -0.87 9.58
C LEU A 17 -9.21 -1.86 8.52
N TYR A 18 -8.57 -2.95 8.93
CA TYR A 18 -8.16 -4.03 8.04
C TYR A 18 -9.36 -4.68 7.33
N GLN A 19 -10.44 -4.94 8.06
CA GLN A 19 -11.67 -5.49 7.47
C GLN A 19 -12.31 -4.50 6.48
N ASP A 20 -12.30 -3.20 6.80
CA ASP A 20 -12.80 -2.16 5.90
C ASP A 20 -11.95 -2.08 4.62
N ALA A 21 -10.62 -2.13 4.75
CA ALA A 21 -9.69 -2.18 3.62
C ALA A 21 -9.92 -3.43 2.74
N ALA A 22 -10.04 -4.61 3.36
CA ALA A 22 -10.26 -5.86 2.64
C ALA A 22 -11.56 -5.86 1.85
N ARG A 23 -12.66 -5.40 2.46
CA ARG A 23 -13.95 -5.26 1.77
C ARG A 23 -13.89 -4.28 0.61
N GLY A 24 -13.19 -3.15 0.80
CA GLY A 24 -13.02 -2.18 -0.26
C GLY A 24 -12.17 -2.71 -1.42
N MET A 25 -11.10 -3.45 -1.14
CA MET A 25 -10.30 -4.10 -2.19
C MET A 25 -11.11 -5.14 -2.97
N GLU A 26 -11.96 -5.90 -2.29
CA GLU A 26 -12.88 -6.84 -2.95
C GLU A 26 -13.91 -6.09 -3.81
N LEU A 27 -14.50 -5.02 -3.28
CA LEU A 27 -15.52 -4.23 -3.99
C LEU A 27 -14.96 -3.49 -5.19
N PHE A 28 -13.80 -2.83 -5.02
CA PHE A 28 -13.25 -1.93 -6.04
C PHE A 28 -12.35 -2.63 -7.06
N TYR A 29 -11.63 -3.67 -6.64
CA TYR A 29 -10.64 -4.34 -7.48
C TYR A 29 -10.92 -5.82 -7.73
N GLY A 30 -11.99 -6.38 -7.16
CA GLY A 30 -12.26 -7.83 -7.21
C GLY A 30 -11.21 -8.67 -6.48
N VAL A 31 -10.41 -8.05 -5.61
CA VAL A 31 -9.28 -8.67 -4.92
C VAL A 31 -9.71 -9.22 -3.57
N ARG A 32 -9.59 -10.53 -3.40
CA ARG A 32 -9.77 -11.22 -2.12
C ARG A 32 -8.47 -11.89 -1.69
N ILE A 33 -7.98 -11.55 -0.50
CA ILE A 33 -6.86 -12.25 0.13
C ILE A 33 -7.42 -13.47 0.86
N THR A 34 -7.11 -14.65 0.35
CA THR A 34 -7.69 -15.92 0.82
C THR A 34 -6.82 -16.65 1.85
N VAL A 35 -5.64 -16.12 2.16
CA VAL A 35 -4.72 -16.70 3.15
C VAL A 35 -4.85 -15.97 4.48
N PRO A 36 -4.56 -16.64 5.62
CA PRO A 36 -4.46 -15.99 6.90
C PRO A 36 -3.35 -14.93 6.90
N VAL A 37 -3.69 -13.69 7.26
CA VAL A 37 -2.72 -12.60 7.42
C VAL A 37 -2.71 -12.16 8.88
N LYS A 38 -1.54 -12.27 9.50
CA LYS A 38 -1.33 -11.77 10.87
C LYS A 38 -1.18 -10.25 10.83
N ILE A 39 -2.11 -9.55 11.46
CA ILE A 39 -2.05 -8.08 11.56
C ILE A 39 -1.59 -7.65 12.95
N GLN A 40 -0.70 -6.66 13.04
CA GLN A 40 -0.19 -6.17 14.30
C GLN A 40 0.14 -4.68 14.25
N MET A 41 -0.32 -3.93 15.26
CA MET A 41 0.17 -2.57 15.47
C MET A 41 1.52 -2.59 16.20
N VAL A 42 2.43 -1.75 15.77
CA VAL A 42 3.76 -1.63 16.33
C VAL A 42 4.16 -0.16 16.46
N ASN A 43 5.12 0.15 17.34
CA ASN A 43 5.71 1.47 17.35
C ASN A 43 6.75 1.64 16.21
N ALA A 44 7.08 2.87 15.87
CA ALA A 44 8.02 3.21 14.82
C ALA A 44 9.38 2.49 14.94
N LYS A 45 9.92 2.35 16.15
CA LYS A 45 11.19 1.65 16.38
C LYS A 45 11.12 0.18 16.00
N ARG A 46 10.01 -0.50 16.35
CA ARG A 46 9.81 -1.91 16.01
C ARG A 46 9.58 -2.09 14.52
N LEU A 47 8.84 -1.16 13.90
CA LEU A 47 8.60 -1.19 12.46
C LEU A 47 9.94 -1.07 11.69
N HIS A 48 10.77 -0.09 12.00
CA HIS A 48 12.08 0.08 11.36
C HIS A 48 13.02 -1.11 11.59
N ARG A 49 13.00 -1.70 12.80
CA ARG A 49 13.77 -2.90 13.09
C ARG A 49 13.32 -4.09 12.22
N SER A 50 12.03 -4.24 11.93
CA SER A 50 11.53 -5.32 11.06
C SER A 50 12.00 -5.17 9.61
N LEU A 51 12.37 -3.95 9.20
CA LEU A 51 12.97 -3.62 7.90
C LEU A 51 14.51 -3.67 7.91
N GLY A 52 15.14 -4.08 9.01
CA GLY A 52 16.61 -4.03 9.17
C GLY A 52 17.17 -2.60 9.24
N LYS A 53 16.33 -1.61 9.54
CA LYS A 53 16.70 -0.18 9.58
C LYS A 53 16.73 0.34 11.03
N THR A 54 17.59 1.33 11.28
CA THR A 54 17.59 2.08 12.54
C THR A 54 16.58 3.21 12.46
N PHE A 55 15.71 3.31 13.47
CA PHE A 55 14.77 4.42 13.58
C PHE A 55 15.52 5.72 13.93
N VAL A 56 15.41 6.71 13.05
CA VAL A 56 15.92 8.07 13.31
C VAL A 56 14.69 8.99 13.33
N PRO A 57 14.40 9.65 14.48
CA PRO A 57 13.33 10.63 14.54
C PRO A 57 13.60 11.77 13.55
N THR A 58 12.64 12.06 12.69
CA THR A 58 12.73 13.19 11.76
C THR A 58 11.61 14.18 12.07
N ALA A 59 11.91 15.48 11.91
CA ALA A 59 10.89 16.51 11.97
C ALA A 59 10.02 16.59 10.69
N LYS A 60 10.44 15.90 9.63
CA LYS A 60 9.71 15.86 8.34
C LYS A 60 8.78 14.68 8.32
N PRO A 61 7.47 14.88 8.04
CA PRO A 61 6.49 13.80 7.96
C PRO A 61 6.65 12.91 6.72
N ASP A 62 7.34 13.38 5.68
CA ASP A 62 7.41 12.73 4.38
C ASP A 62 8.54 11.69 4.32
N GLY A 63 8.24 10.52 3.76
CA GLY A 63 9.18 9.42 3.56
C GLY A 63 9.29 8.44 4.72
N ARG A 64 8.46 8.56 5.77
CA ARG A 64 8.42 7.60 6.87
C ARG A 64 7.59 6.37 6.48
N THR A 65 8.17 5.19 6.65
CA THR A 65 7.45 3.93 6.49
C THR A 65 6.40 3.80 7.61
N LEU A 66 5.14 3.64 7.25
CA LEU A 66 4.01 3.50 8.18
C LEU A 66 3.53 2.05 8.30
N GLY A 67 3.88 1.20 7.37
CA GLY A 67 3.53 -0.21 7.35
C GLY A 67 4.62 -1.07 6.72
N VAL A 68 4.47 -2.38 6.84
CA VAL A 68 5.27 -3.36 6.11
C VAL A 68 4.51 -4.68 5.97
N ALA A 69 4.47 -5.21 4.75
CA ALA A 69 4.04 -6.57 4.47
C ALA A 69 5.23 -7.52 4.57
N ILE A 70 5.03 -8.64 5.26
CA ILE A 70 6.07 -9.65 5.49
C ILE A 70 5.57 -10.99 4.96
N LYS A 71 6.41 -11.67 4.16
CA LYS A 71 6.24 -13.06 3.77
C LYS A 71 7.40 -13.87 4.34
N ARG A 72 7.08 -14.96 5.06
CA ARG A 72 8.07 -15.94 5.56
C ARG A 72 7.53 -17.34 5.26
N GLY A 73 8.04 -17.95 4.19
CA GLY A 73 7.44 -19.19 3.69
C GLY A 73 5.98 -18.96 3.33
N ASN A 74 5.07 -19.66 3.98
CA ASN A 74 3.62 -19.54 3.79
C ASN A 74 2.94 -18.63 4.83
N ASP A 75 3.71 -17.99 5.71
CA ASP A 75 3.18 -17.05 6.69
C ASP A 75 3.21 -15.63 6.18
N TYR A 76 2.10 -14.92 6.33
CA TYR A 76 1.92 -13.53 5.91
C TYR A 76 1.59 -12.65 7.11
N ALA A 77 2.21 -11.49 7.17
CA ALA A 77 1.92 -10.51 8.20
C ALA A 77 1.92 -9.08 7.66
N ILE A 78 1.13 -8.22 8.28
CA ILE A 78 1.16 -6.77 8.07
C ILE A 78 1.42 -6.12 9.44
N LEU A 79 2.49 -5.34 9.51
CA LEU A 79 2.76 -4.46 10.64
C LEU A 79 2.38 -3.03 10.25
N LEU A 80 1.67 -2.33 11.15
CA LEU A 80 1.28 -0.93 10.97
C LEU A 80 1.76 -0.10 12.15
N GLU A 81 2.25 1.10 11.89
CA GLU A 81 2.64 2.03 12.94
C GLU A 81 1.41 2.53 13.70
N ASN A 82 1.44 2.43 15.04
CA ASN A 82 0.38 2.94 15.90
C ASN A 82 0.36 4.48 15.95
N GLY A 83 -0.80 5.05 16.16
CA GLY A 83 -0.98 6.49 16.30
C GLY A 83 -1.03 7.28 15.00
N SER A 84 -0.96 6.63 13.84
CA SER A 84 -1.15 7.28 12.54
C SER A 84 -2.61 7.68 12.32
N PRO A 85 -2.88 8.78 11.58
CA PRO A 85 -4.23 9.18 11.21
C PRO A 85 -4.96 8.05 10.48
N ARG A 86 -6.28 7.91 10.75
CA ARG A 86 -7.09 6.82 10.20
C ARG A 86 -6.96 6.67 8.68
N MET A 87 -7.05 7.78 7.93
CA MET A 87 -6.95 7.73 6.47
C MET A 87 -5.56 7.29 6.00
N SER A 88 -4.50 7.83 6.61
CA SER A 88 -3.13 7.38 6.31
C SER A 88 -2.95 5.89 6.62
N SER A 89 -3.50 5.42 7.75
CA SER A 89 -3.47 4.00 8.12
C SER A 89 -4.24 3.13 7.12
N LEU A 90 -5.39 3.60 6.62
CA LEU A 90 -6.19 2.89 5.63
C LEU A 90 -5.44 2.76 4.30
N MET A 91 -4.89 3.87 3.80
CA MET A 91 -4.09 3.88 2.57
C MET A 91 -2.87 2.95 2.71
N THR A 92 -2.15 3.04 3.84
CA THR A 92 -1.03 2.13 4.12
C THR A 92 -1.48 0.67 4.14
N LEU A 93 -2.64 0.35 4.73
CA LEU A 93 -3.16 -1.02 4.72
C LEU A 93 -3.42 -1.53 3.30
N VAL A 94 -4.03 -0.72 2.45
CA VAL A 94 -4.27 -1.08 1.03
C VAL A 94 -2.93 -1.31 0.32
N HIS A 95 -1.93 -0.47 0.56
CA HIS A 95 -0.57 -0.63 0.06
C HIS A 95 0.01 -2.00 0.47
N GLU A 96 0.02 -2.30 1.76
CA GLU A 96 0.59 -3.55 2.28
C GLU A 96 -0.22 -4.79 1.85
N MET A 97 -1.54 -4.67 1.73
CA MET A 97 -2.40 -5.74 1.19
C MET A 97 -2.13 -5.98 -0.29
N THR A 98 -1.76 -4.94 -1.05
CA THR A 98 -1.32 -5.09 -2.44
C THR A 98 -0.04 -5.94 -2.50
N HIS A 99 0.92 -5.72 -1.61
CA HIS A 99 2.11 -6.59 -1.52
C HIS A 99 1.75 -8.04 -1.17
N ILE A 100 0.79 -8.28 -0.26
CA ILE A 100 0.32 -9.65 0.01
C ILE A 100 -0.26 -10.27 -1.27
N TRP A 101 -1.07 -9.52 -2.01
CA TRP A 101 -1.63 -10.00 -3.28
C TRP A 101 -0.52 -10.32 -4.31
N GLN A 102 0.49 -9.46 -4.45
CA GLN A 102 1.65 -9.69 -5.31
C GLN A 102 2.40 -10.97 -4.92
N TYR A 103 2.62 -11.19 -3.62
CA TYR A 103 3.27 -12.42 -3.12
C TYR A 103 2.49 -13.70 -3.41
N LEU A 104 1.17 -13.59 -3.57
CA LEU A 104 0.30 -14.74 -3.86
C LEU A 104 0.14 -15.01 -5.36
N ASN A 105 0.27 -14.00 -6.20
CA ASN A 105 -0.07 -14.08 -7.62
C ASN A 105 1.14 -13.97 -8.55
N TRP A 106 2.26 -13.39 -8.10
CA TRP A 106 3.43 -13.15 -8.94
C TRP A 106 4.60 -14.06 -8.58
N ASP A 107 5.31 -14.53 -9.62
CA ASP A 107 6.64 -15.15 -9.46
C ASP A 107 7.70 -14.04 -9.33
N MET A 108 8.06 -13.73 -8.08
CA MET A 108 9.02 -12.67 -7.75
C MET A 108 10.39 -12.92 -8.37
N ASP A 109 10.84 -14.19 -8.42
CA ASP A 109 12.13 -14.56 -9.00
C ASP A 109 12.11 -14.40 -10.51
N ALA A 110 11.01 -14.72 -11.18
CA ALA A 110 10.84 -14.50 -12.62
C ALA A 110 10.84 -13.00 -12.96
N ILE A 111 10.14 -12.17 -12.18
CA ILE A 111 10.13 -10.71 -12.34
C ILE A 111 11.56 -10.15 -12.18
N ARG A 112 12.25 -10.54 -11.12
CA ARG A 112 13.64 -10.12 -10.87
C ARG A 112 14.61 -10.53 -11.98
N ARG A 113 14.51 -11.77 -12.49
CA ARG A 113 15.32 -12.24 -13.61
C ARG A 113 15.03 -11.46 -14.89
N LYS A 114 13.76 -11.14 -15.15
CA LYS A 114 13.32 -10.45 -16.38
C LYS A 114 13.68 -8.97 -16.39
N TYR A 115 13.47 -8.28 -15.27
CA TYR A 115 13.51 -6.82 -15.22
C TYR A 115 14.71 -6.26 -14.42
N GLY A 116 15.39 -7.09 -13.62
CA GLY A 116 16.44 -6.66 -12.71
C GLY A 116 15.92 -6.10 -11.40
N ALA A 117 16.78 -5.97 -10.39
CA ALA A 117 16.37 -5.63 -9.02
C ALA A 117 15.78 -4.22 -8.87
N GLU A 118 16.27 -3.25 -9.64
CA GLU A 118 15.75 -1.87 -9.57
C GLU A 118 14.33 -1.78 -10.13
N MET A 119 14.10 -2.36 -11.31
CA MET A 119 12.79 -2.38 -11.94
C MET A 119 11.79 -3.24 -11.16
N GLU A 120 12.25 -4.33 -10.53
CA GLU A 120 11.43 -5.14 -9.62
C GLU A 120 10.81 -4.28 -8.52
N LEU A 121 11.60 -3.43 -7.85
CA LEU A 121 11.09 -2.52 -6.82
C LEU A 121 10.08 -1.51 -7.38
N GLU A 122 10.35 -0.95 -8.56
CA GLU A 122 9.40 -0.03 -9.21
C GLU A 122 8.08 -0.72 -9.56
N ILE A 123 8.12 -2.00 -9.96
CA ILE A 123 6.93 -2.81 -10.26
C ILE A 123 6.10 -3.01 -8.99
N TYR A 124 6.73 -3.44 -7.89
CA TYR A 124 6.00 -3.70 -6.64
C TYR A 124 5.44 -2.42 -6.01
N GLU A 125 6.32 -1.46 -5.78
CA GLU A 125 5.97 -0.23 -5.08
C GLU A 125 5.06 0.67 -5.92
N GLY A 126 5.25 0.68 -7.24
CA GLY A 126 4.41 1.43 -8.16
C GLY A 126 2.96 0.97 -8.15
N MET A 127 2.72 -0.34 -8.19
CA MET A 127 1.39 -0.91 -8.08
C MET A 127 0.77 -0.62 -6.72
N ALA A 128 1.53 -0.80 -5.64
CA ALA A 128 1.03 -0.56 -4.29
C ALA A 128 0.67 0.93 -4.09
N LYS A 129 1.46 1.86 -4.63
CA LYS A 129 1.15 3.29 -4.64
C LYS A 129 -0.06 3.62 -5.49
N TRP A 130 -0.18 3.02 -6.65
CA TRP A 130 -1.35 3.20 -7.50
C TRP A 130 -2.62 2.75 -6.77
N SER A 131 -2.60 1.56 -6.18
CA SER A 131 -3.79 0.99 -5.53
C SER A 131 -4.23 1.77 -4.30
N GLU A 132 -3.31 2.26 -3.44
CA GLU A 132 -3.66 3.04 -2.26
C GLU A 132 -4.27 4.40 -2.62
N ILE A 133 -3.77 5.06 -3.69
CA ILE A 133 -4.27 6.36 -4.13
C ILE A 133 -5.62 6.20 -4.83
N GLN A 134 -5.74 5.22 -5.73
CA GLN A 134 -7.00 4.90 -6.39
C GLN A 134 -8.09 4.52 -5.37
N TYR A 135 -7.73 3.74 -4.35
CA TYR A 135 -8.65 3.39 -3.27
C TYR A 135 -9.21 4.63 -2.55
N ALA A 136 -8.36 5.61 -2.26
CA ALA A 136 -8.78 6.85 -1.62
C ALA A 136 -9.75 7.66 -2.51
N TYR A 137 -9.54 7.71 -3.83
CA TYR A 137 -10.49 8.31 -4.76
C TYR A 137 -11.84 7.60 -4.74
N LEU A 138 -11.85 6.27 -4.79
CA LEU A 138 -13.07 5.46 -4.80
C LEU A 138 -13.85 5.54 -3.48
N MET A 139 -13.16 5.82 -2.37
CA MET A 139 -13.78 6.10 -1.08
C MET A 139 -14.35 7.53 -0.97
N GLY A 140 -14.18 8.38 -1.97
CA GLY A 140 -14.59 9.79 -1.96
C GLY A 140 -13.64 10.71 -1.20
N GLU A 141 -12.49 10.21 -0.73
CA GLU A 141 -11.46 11.00 -0.02
C GLU A 141 -10.57 11.78 -0.99
N THR A 142 -11.22 12.53 -1.87
CA THR A 142 -10.61 13.18 -3.05
C THR A 142 -9.45 14.12 -2.69
N ALA A 143 -9.55 14.86 -1.58
CA ALA A 143 -8.51 15.80 -1.18
C ALA A 143 -7.21 15.06 -0.77
N GLU A 144 -7.33 13.99 0.01
CA GLU A 144 -6.21 13.16 0.43
C GLU A 144 -5.60 12.39 -0.74
N ALA A 145 -6.45 11.82 -1.60
CA ALA A 145 -6.04 11.11 -2.81
C ALA A 145 -5.25 12.03 -3.75
N LYS A 146 -5.77 13.23 -4.04
CA LYS A 146 -5.11 14.21 -4.91
C LYS A 146 -3.77 14.68 -4.35
N ARG A 147 -3.70 14.91 -3.04
CA ARG A 147 -2.45 15.26 -2.37
C ARG A 147 -1.43 14.13 -2.50
N ALA A 148 -1.83 12.89 -2.21
CA ALA A 148 -0.96 11.72 -2.32
C ALA A 148 -0.49 11.52 -3.77
N GLU A 149 -1.36 11.65 -4.75
CA GLU A 149 -1.03 11.57 -6.17
C GLU A 149 0.03 12.59 -6.57
N ILE A 150 -0.18 13.89 -6.26
CA ILE A 150 0.76 14.96 -6.60
C ILE A 150 2.11 14.70 -5.92
N CYS A 151 2.13 14.40 -4.62
CA CYS A 151 3.36 14.13 -3.89
C CYS A 151 4.11 12.92 -4.44
N THR A 152 3.39 11.86 -4.87
CA THR A 152 4.01 10.66 -5.41
C THR A 152 4.58 10.88 -6.81
N ARG A 153 3.90 11.62 -7.68
CA ARG A 153 4.36 11.93 -9.05
C ARG A 153 5.71 12.64 -9.11
N VAL A 154 6.05 13.45 -8.10
CA VAL A 154 7.31 14.21 -8.07
C VAL A 154 8.48 13.46 -7.43
N ARG A 155 8.24 12.28 -6.85
CA ARG A 155 9.29 11.45 -6.27
C ARG A 155 10.18 10.85 -7.34
N GLN A 156 11.49 10.78 -7.04
CA GLN A 156 12.52 10.22 -7.95
C GLN A 156 12.98 8.81 -7.54
N ASP A 157 12.32 8.23 -6.53
CA ASP A 157 12.58 6.87 -6.06
C ASP A 157 11.67 5.83 -6.76
N GLU A 158 11.80 4.56 -6.37
CA GLU A 158 11.02 3.44 -6.87
C GLU A 158 9.51 3.63 -6.75
N TYR A 159 9.05 4.31 -5.69
CA TYR A 159 7.64 4.63 -5.48
C TYR A 159 7.11 5.58 -6.56
N GLY A 160 7.81 6.68 -6.80
CA GLY A 160 7.38 7.70 -7.78
C GLY A 160 7.51 7.21 -9.20
N ARG A 161 8.66 6.65 -9.58
CA ARG A 161 8.88 6.14 -10.94
C ARG A 161 7.92 4.99 -11.27
N GLY A 162 7.75 4.05 -10.34
CA GLY A 162 6.79 2.96 -10.49
C GLY A 162 5.36 3.44 -10.60
N PHE A 163 4.93 4.34 -9.72
CA PHE A 163 3.58 4.93 -9.77
C PHE A 163 3.26 5.58 -11.11
N VAL A 164 4.18 6.36 -11.68
CA VAL A 164 3.98 7.02 -12.98
C VAL A 164 3.78 5.99 -14.11
N LYS A 165 4.53 4.86 -14.09
CA LYS A 165 4.35 3.78 -15.06
C LYS A 165 2.96 3.15 -14.96
N TYR A 166 2.51 2.82 -13.73
CA TYR A 166 1.16 2.29 -13.51
C TYR A 166 0.07 3.27 -13.90
N LEU A 167 0.24 4.53 -13.56
CA LEU A 167 -0.72 5.58 -13.91
C LEU A 167 -0.87 5.76 -15.43
N THR A 168 0.20 5.58 -16.20
CA THR A 168 0.16 5.64 -17.66
C THR A 168 -0.64 4.50 -18.26
N ARG A 169 -0.49 3.29 -17.71
CA ARG A 169 -1.20 2.10 -18.17
C ARG A 169 -2.62 1.99 -17.62
N TYR A 170 -2.80 2.40 -16.36
CA TYR A 170 -4.06 2.34 -15.62
C TYR A 170 -4.42 3.74 -15.09
N PRO A 171 -5.09 4.57 -15.91
CA PRO A 171 -5.49 5.92 -15.48
C PRO A 171 -6.36 5.89 -14.23
N MET A 172 -6.21 6.89 -13.34
CA MET A 172 -7.05 7.01 -12.15
C MET A 172 -8.52 7.22 -12.53
N SER A 173 -9.42 6.49 -11.87
CA SER A 173 -10.84 6.80 -11.84
C SER A 173 -11.13 7.77 -10.71
N TYR A 174 -11.84 8.83 -11.01
CA TYR A 174 -12.28 9.84 -10.03
C TYR A 174 -13.76 9.67 -9.66
N ALA A 175 -14.40 8.61 -10.15
CA ALA A 175 -15.77 8.22 -9.83
C ALA A 175 -15.81 7.33 -8.58
N THR A 176 -17.02 7.07 -8.07
CA THR A 176 -17.24 6.19 -6.90
C THR A 176 -17.14 4.70 -7.22
N HIS A 177 -16.96 4.34 -8.48
CA HIS A 177 -16.70 2.98 -8.95
C HIS A 177 -15.54 3.00 -9.94
N LEU A 178 -14.84 1.87 -10.05
CA LEU A 178 -13.71 1.75 -10.94
C LEU A 178 -14.19 1.58 -12.38
N GLU A 179 -13.75 2.49 -13.24
CA GLU A 179 -13.94 2.41 -14.68
C GLU A 179 -12.60 2.10 -15.35
N GLY A 180 -12.58 1.07 -16.18
CA GLY A 180 -11.39 0.66 -16.92
C GLY A 180 -10.58 -0.45 -16.23
N ALA A 181 -9.47 -0.82 -16.86
CA ALA A 181 -8.58 -1.90 -16.41
C ALA A 181 -7.86 -1.55 -15.11
N THR A 182 -7.62 -2.57 -14.28
CA THR A 182 -6.85 -2.44 -13.04
C THR A 182 -5.58 -3.29 -13.10
N PRO A 183 -4.51 -2.90 -12.37
CA PRO A 183 -3.29 -3.71 -12.33
C PRO A 183 -3.49 -5.12 -11.75
N PHE A 184 -4.56 -5.35 -11.00
CA PHE A 184 -4.90 -6.64 -10.40
C PHE A 184 -5.38 -7.69 -11.42
N GLU A 185 -5.73 -7.28 -12.62
CA GLU A 185 -6.09 -8.17 -13.72
C GLU A 185 -4.87 -8.77 -14.40
N ASP A 186 -3.72 -8.10 -14.36
CA ASP A 186 -2.47 -8.51 -14.99
C ASP A 186 -1.60 -9.37 -14.06
N LYS A 187 -1.92 -10.66 -14.00
CA LYS A 187 -1.18 -11.60 -13.13
C LYS A 187 0.15 -12.05 -13.73
N GLU A 188 0.31 -11.99 -15.05
CA GLU A 188 1.49 -12.55 -15.73
C GLU A 188 2.49 -11.49 -16.22
N THR A 189 2.05 -10.26 -16.44
CA THR A 189 2.90 -9.20 -17.01
C THR A 189 2.61 -7.87 -16.30
N PRO A 190 3.26 -7.60 -15.17
CA PRO A 190 2.92 -6.44 -14.34
C PRO A 190 3.17 -5.07 -14.99
N LEU A 191 4.03 -4.97 -16.03
CA LEU A 191 4.26 -3.72 -16.80
C LEU A 191 4.52 -3.98 -18.26
#